data_ce3e977fbc3102d3ddc90e13368dd8b4
#
_entry.id   ce3e977fbc3102d3ddc90e13368dd8b4
#
_cell.length_a   1.000
_cell.length_b   1.000
_cell.length_c   1.000
_cell.angle_alpha   90.00
_cell.angle_beta   90.00
_cell.angle_gamma   90.00
#
_symmetry.space_group_name_H-M   'P 1'
#
loop_
_entity.id
_entity.type
_entity.pdbx_description
1 polymer ?
#
loop_
_entity_poly.entity_id
_entity_poly.type
_entity_poly.pdbx_seq_one_letter_code
_entity_poly.pdbx_strand_id
1 'polypeptide(L)'
;MTRDVRGIANFVLDSADRQSIGISNLGLNKIIYFLHSAFLHHFGEPLVSAKIEAWDYGPVFREVYHQFKRFGRSEITDRANKLNVFSGNYDRVNYEFDFETELFLNQQCNSLLRIPAGKLVDLSHMEDGAWHRARFQDGRVNPGVEITNELILTENPRGARH
;
A
#
# COMPACT_ATOMS: atom_id res chain seq x y z
N MET A 1 11.50 -6.61 -11.78
CA MET A 1 10.50 -7.64 -11.44
C MET A 1 9.59 -7.13 -10.33
N THR A 2 8.28 -7.20 -10.53
CA THR A 2 7.32 -6.78 -9.52
C THR A 2 7.12 -7.85 -8.45
N ARG A 3 6.68 -7.43 -7.29
CA ARG A 3 6.55 -8.28 -6.10
C ARG A 3 5.07 -8.52 -5.81
N ASP A 4 4.77 -9.62 -5.15
CA ASP A 4 3.41 -9.91 -4.67
C ASP A 4 3.03 -8.88 -3.60
N VAL A 5 1.92 -8.18 -3.79
CA VAL A 5 1.47 -7.14 -2.85
C VAL A 5 1.20 -7.71 -1.46
N ARG A 6 0.82 -8.98 -1.36
CA ARG A 6 0.62 -9.65 -0.06
C ARG A 6 1.94 -9.81 0.69
N GLY A 7 3.03 -10.03 -0.02
CA GLY A 7 4.38 -10.03 0.57
C GLY A 7 4.77 -8.66 1.10
N ILE A 8 4.46 -7.60 0.37
CA ILE A 8 4.68 -6.22 0.84
C ILE A 8 3.83 -5.94 2.09
N ALA A 9 2.59 -6.40 2.10
CA ALA A 9 1.74 -6.30 3.30
C ALA A 9 2.40 -6.95 4.52
N ASN A 10 2.93 -8.16 4.35
CA ASN A 10 3.60 -8.88 5.43
C ASN A 10 4.88 -8.18 5.88
N PHE A 11 5.62 -7.58 4.95
CA PHE A 11 6.78 -6.74 5.28
C PHE A 11 6.38 -5.56 6.19
N VAL A 12 5.31 -4.86 5.85
CA VAL A 12 4.80 -3.73 6.64
C VAL A 12 4.34 -4.20 8.02
N LEU A 13 3.61 -5.31 8.09
CA LEU A 13 3.12 -5.87 9.36
C LEU A 13 4.27 -6.32 10.26
N ASP A 14 5.29 -6.95 9.68
CA ASP A 14 6.50 -7.34 10.44
C ASP A 14 7.22 -6.12 10.99
N SER A 15 7.34 -5.06 10.19
CA SER A 15 7.98 -3.79 10.62
C SER A 15 7.20 -3.14 11.75
N ALA A 16 5.88 -3.14 11.65
CA ALA A 16 4.99 -2.60 12.69
C ALA A 16 5.10 -3.39 14.00
N ASP A 17 5.12 -4.71 13.92
CA ASP A 17 5.26 -5.57 15.09
C ASP A 17 6.57 -5.31 15.83
N ARG A 18 7.68 -5.15 15.10
CA ARG A 18 8.98 -4.85 15.70
C ARG A 18 8.98 -3.53 16.47
N GLN A 19 8.10 -2.61 16.10
CA GLN A 19 7.99 -1.28 16.73
C GLN A 19 6.78 -1.19 17.67
N SER A 20 6.07 -2.31 17.89
CA SER A 20 4.86 -2.35 18.71
C SER A 20 3.77 -1.37 18.25
N ILE A 21 3.62 -1.23 16.93
CA ILE A 21 2.61 -0.36 16.31
C ILE A 21 1.52 -1.24 15.72
N GLY A 22 0.26 -1.01 16.12
CA GLY A 22 -0.88 -1.69 15.54
C GLY A 22 -1.33 -1.03 14.23
N ILE A 23 -1.75 -1.84 13.26
CA ILE A 23 -2.22 -1.36 11.96
C ILE A 23 -3.55 -2.02 11.62
N SER A 24 -4.53 -1.20 11.21
CA SER A 24 -5.79 -1.68 10.65
C SER A 24 -5.65 -2.00 9.16
N ASN A 25 -6.65 -2.69 8.62
CA ASN A 25 -6.69 -3.02 7.19
C ASN A 25 -6.59 -1.77 6.30
N LEU A 26 -7.37 -0.73 6.59
CA LEU A 26 -7.33 0.52 5.82
C LEU A 26 -6.00 1.24 5.97
N GLY A 27 -5.44 1.26 7.17
CA GLY A 27 -4.11 1.84 7.41
C GLY A 27 -3.03 1.11 6.62
N LEU A 28 -3.06 -0.22 6.62
CA LEU A 28 -2.13 -1.05 5.86
C LEU A 28 -2.20 -0.75 4.36
N ASN A 29 -3.40 -0.68 3.79
CA ASN A 29 -3.57 -0.37 2.37
C ASN A 29 -2.97 0.98 2.00
N LYS A 30 -3.13 2.00 2.84
CA LYS A 30 -2.56 3.32 2.61
C LYS A 30 -1.03 3.31 2.71
N ILE A 31 -0.48 2.62 3.70
CA ILE A 31 0.98 2.50 3.83
C ILE A 31 1.56 1.84 2.58
N ILE A 32 0.96 0.75 2.11
CA ILE A 32 1.43 0.07 0.88
C ILE A 32 1.34 1.00 -0.33
N TYR A 33 0.27 1.77 -0.44
CA TYR A 33 0.11 2.74 -1.52
C TYR A 33 1.27 3.76 -1.53
N PHE A 34 1.56 4.36 -0.38
CA PHE A 34 2.64 5.34 -0.28
C PHE A 34 4.02 4.72 -0.48
N LEU A 35 4.24 3.47 -0.05
CA LEU A 35 5.46 2.73 -0.37
C LEU A 35 5.61 2.53 -1.87
N HIS A 36 4.53 2.12 -2.54
CA HIS A 36 4.51 1.92 -3.99
C HIS A 36 4.79 3.24 -4.72
N SER A 37 4.12 4.33 -4.32
CA SER A 37 4.33 5.65 -4.90
C SER A 37 5.77 6.13 -4.73
N ALA A 38 6.31 6.03 -3.52
CA ALA A 38 7.69 6.43 -3.25
C ALA A 38 8.70 5.61 -4.05
N PHE A 39 8.49 4.31 -4.13
CA PHE A 39 9.34 3.40 -4.89
C PHE A 39 9.31 3.74 -6.39
N LEU A 40 8.11 3.94 -6.93
CA LEU A 40 7.91 4.28 -8.34
C LEU A 40 8.61 5.59 -8.69
N HIS A 41 8.47 6.61 -7.85
CA HIS A 41 9.16 7.89 -8.07
C HIS A 41 10.68 7.78 -7.96
N HIS A 42 11.16 6.97 -7.04
CA HIS A 42 12.61 6.87 -6.76
C HIS A 42 13.33 5.99 -7.78
N PHE A 43 12.79 4.81 -8.08
CA PHE A 43 13.45 3.82 -8.96
C PHE A 43 12.93 3.84 -10.40
N GLY A 44 11.82 4.51 -10.67
CA GLY A 44 11.22 4.56 -12.01
C GLY A 44 10.53 3.26 -12.42
N GLU A 45 10.33 2.34 -11.49
CA GLU A 45 9.65 1.07 -11.73
C GLU A 45 8.65 0.76 -10.61
N PRO A 46 7.58 -0.03 -10.88
CA PRO A 46 6.57 -0.33 -9.88
C PRO A 46 7.11 -1.29 -8.80
N LEU A 47 6.73 -1.04 -7.55
CA LEU A 47 7.00 -1.96 -6.44
C LEU A 47 6.19 -3.24 -6.58
N VAL A 48 4.91 -3.10 -6.92
CA VAL A 48 3.97 -4.20 -7.12
C VAL A 48 3.22 -4.02 -8.43
N SER A 49 2.70 -5.13 -8.99
CA SER A 49 1.88 -5.10 -10.20
C SER A 49 0.38 -5.14 -9.90
N ALA A 50 0.00 -5.31 -8.64
CA ALA A 50 -1.41 -5.39 -8.25
C ALA A 50 -2.14 -4.09 -8.61
N LYS A 51 -3.41 -4.24 -9.02
CA LYS A 51 -4.27 -3.10 -9.33
C LYS A 51 -4.58 -2.31 -8.08
N ILE A 52 -4.52 -0.99 -8.19
CA ILE A 52 -4.88 -0.05 -7.12
C ILE A 52 -6.23 0.55 -7.47
N GLU A 53 -7.19 0.49 -6.55
CA GLU A 53 -8.53 1.03 -6.77
C GLU A 53 -8.80 2.25 -5.89
N ALA A 54 -9.52 3.22 -6.44
CA ALA A 54 -9.89 4.45 -5.74
C ALA A 54 -11.21 4.23 -4.99
N TRP A 55 -11.11 3.84 -3.72
CA TRP A 55 -12.26 3.65 -2.85
C TRP A 55 -12.56 4.92 -2.04
N ASP A 56 -13.72 4.96 -1.36
CA ASP A 56 -14.14 6.14 -0.57
C ASP A 56 -13.10 6.60 0.45
N TYR A 57 -12.41 5.65 1.08
CA TYR A 57 -11.42 5.95 2.12
C TYR A 57 -9.97 5.97 1.60
N GLY A 58 -9.79 6.06 0.30
CA GLY A 58 -8.48 6.18 -0.32
C GLY A 58 -8.12 5.00 -1.20
N PRO A 59 -6.83 4.92 -1.62
CA PRO A 59 -6.34 3.83 -2.46
C PRO A 59 -6.39 2.49 -1.74
N VAL A 60 -6.83 1.44 -2.44
CA VAL A 60 -6.95 0.08 -1.91
C VAL A 60 -6.40 -0.93 -2.90
N PHE A 61 -5.62 -1.87 -2.38
CA PHE A 61 -5.24 -3.10 -3.08
C PHE A 61 -6.25 -4.18 -2.67
N ARG A 62 -7.09 -4.60 -3.59
CA ARG A 62 -8.19 -5.53 -3.29
C ARG A 62 -7.70 -6.81 -2.64
N GLU A 63 -6.59 -7.38 -3.10
CA GLU A 63 -6.03 -8.62 -2.55
C GLU A 63 -5.65 -8.47 -1.07
N VAL A 64 -5.08 -7.32 -0.71
CA VAL A 64 -4.73 -7.03 0.70
C VAL A 64 -5.97 -6.81 1.52
N TYR A 65 -6.91 -6.03 1.01
CA TYR A 65 -8.16 -5.74 1.71
C TYR A 65 -8.91 -7.03 2.07
N HIS A 66 -9.03 -7.98 1.15
CA HIS A 66 -9.73 -9.24 1.37
C HIS A 66 -8.99 -10.17 2.33
N GLN A 67 -7.66 -10.16 2.33
CA GLN A 67 -6.87 -10.96 3.28
C GLN A 67 -7.16 -10.58 4.73
N PHE A 68 -7.41 -9.30 4.99
CA PHE A 68 -7.52 -8.78 6.36
C PHE A 68 -8.91 -8.24 6.69
N LYS A 69 -9.89 -8.46 5.83
CA LYS A 69 -11.27 -7.99 6.02
C LYS A 69 -11.88 -8.48 7.33
N ARG A 70 -11.53 -9.70 7.77
CA ARG A 70 -12.06 -10.29 9.01
C ARG A 70 -11.71 -9.49 10.26
N PHE A 71 -10.67 -8.68 10.23
CA PHE A 71 -10.27 -7.85 11.37
C PHE A 71 -11.10 -6.56 11.49
N GLY A 72 -11.88 -6.21 10.46
CA GLY A 72 -12.68 -4.98 10.47
C GLY A 72 -11.81 -3.75 10.67
N ARG A 73 -12.11 -2.97 11.69
CA ARG A 73 -11.35 -1.77 12.07
C ARG A 73 -10.26 -2.07 13.11
N SER A 74 -10.19 -3.31 13.58
CA SER A 74 -9.23 -3.72 14.60
C SER A 74 -7.84 -3.90 14.00
N GLU A 75 -6.84 -3.93 14.88
CA GLU A 75 -5.47 -4.21 14.49
C GLU A 75 -5.33 -5.61 13.91
N ILE A 76 -4.55 -5.73 12.85
CA ILE A 76 -4.25 -7.01 12.21
C ILE A 76 -3.27 -7.78 13.07
N THR A 77 -3.60 -9.03 13.41
CA THR A 77 -2.77 -9.90 14.22
C THR A 77 -2.29 -11.15 13.48
N ASP A 78 -2.46 -11.18 12.16
CA ASP A 78 -2.08 -12.32 11.32
C ASP A 78 -1.30 -11.82 10.10
N ARG A 79 -1.02 -12.73 9.17
CA ARG A 79 -0.28 -12.42 7.94
C ARG A 79 -1.06 -12.90 6.71
N ALA A 80 -0.72 -12.34 5.56
CA ALA A 80 -1.31 -12.75 4.28
C ALA A 80 -0.76 -14.10 3.84
N ASN A 81 -1.65 -14.94 3.33
CA ASN A 81 -1.35 -16.29 2.87
C ASN A 81 -1.75 -16.46 1.40
N LYS A 82 -1.16 -17.45 0.76
CA LYS A 82 -1.55 -17.89 -0.57
C LYS A 82 -1.70 -19.40 -0.59
N LEU A 83 -2.57 -19.89 -1.47
CA LEU A 83 -2.77 -21.33 -1.65
C LEU A 83 -1.53 -21.94 -2.32
N ASN A 84 -0.97 -22.98 -1.68
CA ASN A 84 0.04 -23.82 -2.30
C ASN A 84 -0.69 -24.93 -3.07
N VAL A 85 -0.63 -24.87 -4.40
CA VAL A 85 -1.37 -25.81 -5.27
C VAL A 85 -0.83 -27.23 -5.19
N PHE A 86 0.41 -27.43 -4.74
CA PHE A 86 1.02 -28.74 -4.62
C PHE A 86 0.64 -29.45 -3.33
N SER A 87 0.58 -28.73 -2.21
CA SER A 87 0.25 -29.30 -0.90
C SER A 87 -1.23 -29.18 -0.53
N GLY A 88 -1.96 -28.26 -1.17
CA GLY A 88 -3.34 -27.90 -0.79
C GLY A 88 -3.43 -27.03 0.45
N ASN A 89 -2.30 -26.66 1.05
CA ASN A 89 -2.23 -25.81 2.24
C ASN A 89 -2.08 -24.34 1.86
N TYR A 90 -2.38 -23.46 2.82
CA TYR A 90 -2.12 -22.03 2.70
C TYR A 90 -0.80 -21.70 3.35
N ASP A 91 0.13 -21.13 2.57
CA ASP A 91 1.44 -20.73 3.06
C ASP A 91 1.52 -19.21 3.19
N ARG A 92 2.23 -18.75 4.21
CA ARG A 92 2.52 -17.33 4.39
C ARG A 92 3.26 -16.79 3.15
N VAL A 93 2.84 -15.63 2.65
CA VAL A 93 3.50 -14.99 1.53
C VAL A 93 4.81 -14.36 2.02
N ASN A 94 5.93 -14.81 1.47
CA ASN A 94 7.25 -14.30 1.82
C ASN A 94 7.61 -13.07 0.99
N TYR A 95 8.63 -12.35 1.45
CA TYR A 95 9.21 -11.23 0.73
C TYR A 95 10.73 -11.29 0.81
N GLU A 96 11.39 -10.93 -0.27
CA GLU A 96 12.84 -10.79 -0.36
C GLU A 96 13.18 -9.55 -1.15
N PHE A 97 14.19 -8.82 -0.70
CA PHE A 97 14.65 -7.60 -1.37
C PHE A 97 16.17 -7.63 -1.48
N ASP A 98 16.70 -7.03 -2.55
CA ASP A 98 18.11 -6.71 -2.58
C ASP A 98 18.40 -5.61 -1.52
N PHE A 99 19.67 -5.41 -1.23
CA PHE A 99 20.09 -4.51 -0.15
C PHE A 99 19.57 -3.07 -0.35
N GLU A 100 19.66 -2.54 -1.57
CA GLU A 100 19.23 -1.17 -1.87
C GLU A 100 17.72 -0.99 -1.70
N THR A 101 16.94 -1.94 -2.21
CA THR A 101 15.49 -1.95 -2.07
C THR A 101 15.09 -2.08 -0.60
N GLU A 102 15.72 -2.98 0.13
CA GLU A 102 15.41 -3.19 1.54
C GLU A 102 15.67 -1.93 2.36
N LEU A 103 16.82 -1.28 2.14
CA LEU A 103 17.17 -0.04 2.82
C LEU A 103 16.13 1.05 2.54
N PHE A 104 15.76 1.23 1.28
CA PHE A 104 14.76 2.21 0.88
C PHE A 104 13.40 1.93 1.52
N LEU A 105 12.92 0.70 1.42
CA LEU A 105 11.61 0.32 1.96
C LEU A 105 11.56 0.44 3.49
N ASN A 106 12.63 0.06 4.18
CA ASN A 106 12.71 0.21 5.64
C ASN A 106 12.61 1.68 6.04
N GLN A 107 13.34 2.56 5.38
CA GLN A 107 13.30 4.00 5.67
C GLN A 107 11.90 4.58 5.43
N GLN A 108 11.30 4.28 4.29
CA GLN A 108 9.97 4.76 3.95
C GLN A 108 8.90 4.18 4.88
N CYS A 109 8.96 2.89 5.15
CA CYS A 109 8.00 2.21 6.02
C CYS A 109 8.05 2.77 7.45
N ASN A 110 9.24 2.94 8.01
CA ASN A 110 9.39 3.50 9.35
C ASN A 110 8.79 4.91 9.46
N SER A 111 8.98 5.72 8.44
CA SER A 111 8.40 7.06 8.37
C SER A 111 6.87 7.02 8.31
N LEU A 112 6.32 6.13 7.47
CA LEU A 112 4.87 5.99 7.29
C LEU A 112 4.18 5.42 8.54
N LEU A 113 4.82 4.48 9.23
CA LEU A 113 4.27 3.88 10.45
C LEU A 113 4.08 4.89 11.58
N ARG A 114 4.80 6.00 11.55
CA ARG A 114 4.68 7.07 12.56
C ARG A 114 3.57 8.07 12.26
N ILE A 115 2.94 7.96 11.09
CA ILE A 115 1.85 8.85 10.69
C ILE A 115 0.53 8.25 11.16
N PRO A 116 -0.30 8.98 11.92
CA PRO A 116 -1.62 8.50 12.32
C PRO A 116 -2.50 8.14 11.11
N ALA A 117 -3.35 7.12 11.25
CA ALA A 117 -4.18 6.62 10.16
C ALA A 117 -5.04 7.72 9.52
N GLY A 118 -5.64 8.59 10.32
CA GLY A 118 -6.43 9.71 9.81
C GLY A 118 -5.62 10.68 8.94
N LYS A 119 -4.37 10.91 9.31
CA LYS A 119 -3.46 11.74 8.53
C LYS A 119 -3.08 11.09 7.19
N LEU A 120 -2.92 9.76 7.19
CA LEU A 120 -2.68 9.00 5.95
C LEU A 120 -3.88 9.12 5.00
N VAL A 121 -5.11 9.08 5.53
CA VAL A 121 -6.32 9.31 4.73
C VAL A 121 -6.27 10.70 4.09
N ASP A 122 -6.00 11.74 4.88
CA ASP A 122 -5.92 13.11 4.39
C ASP A 122 -4.87 13.25 3.28
N LEU A 123 -3.69 12.66 3.48
CA LEU A 123 -2.62 12.70 2.49
C LEU A 123 -3.02 12.00 1.18
N SER A 124 -3.77 10.89 1.27
CA SER A 124 -4.22 10.17 0.08
C SER A 124 -5.33 10.90 -0.68
N HIS A 125 -6.05 11.80 -0.02
CA HIS A 125 -7.19 12.55 -0.58
C HIS A 125 -6.84 13.95 -1.10
N MET A 126 -5.57 14.30 -1.18
CA MET A 126 -5.16 15.62 -1.66
C MET A 126 -5.62 15.85 -3.10
N GLU A 127 -6.10 17.06 -3.42
CA GLU A 127 -6.67 17.39 -4.73
C GLU A 127 -5.71 17.17 -5.91
N ASP A 128 -4.42 17.36 -5.70
CA ASP A 128 -3.40 17.13 -6.71
C ASP A 128 -2.88 15.69 -6.75
N GLY A 129 -3.41 14.82 -5.90
CA GLY A 129 -2.99 13.43 -5.80
C GLY A 129 -3.69 12.51 -6.80
N ALA A 130 -3.11 11.35 -7.03
CA ALA A 130 -3.59 10.38 -8.00
C ALA A 130 -4.97 9.81 -7.66
N TRP A 131 -5.27 9.60 -6.38
CA TRP A 131 -6.57 9.12 -5.93
C TRP A 131 -7.69 10.09 -6.33
N HIS A 132 -7.49 11.38 -6.04
CA HIS A 132 -8.48 12.41 -6.33
C HIS A 132 -8.71 12.55 -7.85
N ARG A 133 -7.64 12.59 -8.63
CA ARG A 133 -7.73 12.69 -10.08
C ARG A 133 -8.42 11.49 -10.71
N ALA A 134 -8.13 10.28 -10.24
CA ALA A 134 -8.77 9.06 -10.74
C ALA A 134 -10.26 9.06 -10.42
N ARG A 135 -10.60 9.40 -9.18
CA ARG A 135 -11.97 9.30 -8.67
C ARG A 135 -12.90 10.37 -9.26
N PHE A 136 -12.41 11.58 -9.47
CA PHE A 136 -13.20 12.71 -9.94
C PHE A 136 -12.92 13.11 -11.39
N GLN A 137 -12.52 12.14 -12.21
CA GLN A 137 -12.22 12.38 -13.60
C GLN A 137 -13.47 12.89 -14.36
N ASP A 138 -13.29 13.92 -15.19
CA ASP A 138 -14.35 14.53 -16.00
C ASP A 138 -15.56 15.03 -15.18
N GLY A 139 -15.33 15.47 -13.94
CA GLY A 139 -16.39 15.97 -13.07
C GLY A 139 -17.34 14.90 -12.56
N ARG A 140 -17.00 13.62 -12.75
CA ARG A 140 -17.81 12.49 -12.29
C ARG A 140 -17.08 11.73 -11.20
N VAL A 141 -17.84 11.21 -10.23
CA VAL A 141 -17.31 10.31 -9.22
C VAL A 141 -17.26 8.90 -9.82
N ASN A 142 -16.08 8.30 -9.82
CA ASN A 142 -15.84 6.95 -10.35
C ASN A 142 -15.37 6.03 -9.24
N PRO A 143 -16.26 5.47 -8.42
CA PRO A 143 -15.86 4.58 -7.32
C PRO A 143 -15.24 3.30 -7.84
N GLY A 144 -14.12 2.90 -7.24
CA GLY A 144 -13.41 1.68 -7.62
C GLY A 144 -12.61 1.78 -8.92
N VAL A 145 -12.47 2.96 -9.49
CA VAL A 145 -11.64 3.16 -10.69
C VAL A 145 -10.17 2.88 -10.37
N GLU A 146 -9.43 2.40 -11.38
CA GLU A 146 -8.01 2.13 -11.21
C GLU A 146 -7.18 3.42 -11.09
N ILE A 147 -6.27 3.42 -10.12
CA ILE A 147 -5.22 4.43 -10.02
C ILE A 147 -3.99 3.86 -10.73
N THR A 148 -3.64 4.42 -11.88
CA THR A 148 -2.53 3.93 -12.70
C THR A 148 -1.18 4.45 -12.22
N ASN A 149 -0.10 3.74 -12.58
CA ASN A 149 1.26 4.21 -12.28
C ASN A 149 1.55 5.54 -12.97
N GLU A 150 1.05 5.74 -14.18
CA GLU A 150 1.19 7.00 -14.94
C GLU A 150 0.60 8.16 -14.15
N LEU A 151 -0.58 7.95 -13.56
CA LEU A 151 -1.25 8.98 -12.76
C LEU A 151 -0.48 9.28 -11.48
N ILE A 152 0.06 8.24 -10.82
CA ILE A 152 0.90 8.41 -9.62
C ILE A 152 2.15 9.24 -9.95
N LEU A 153 2.77 8.99 -11.09
CA LEU A 153 3.98 9.72 -11.51
C LEU A 153 3.73 11.21 -11.79
N THR A 154 2.47 11.62 -11.97
CA THR A 154 2.12 13.04 -12.16
C THR A 154 1.97 13.80 -10.85
N GLU A 155 1.88 13.11 -9.70
CA GLU A 155 1.79 13.78 -8.41
C GLU A 155 3.19 14.07 -7.84
N ASN A 156 3.28 15.06 -6.95
CA ASN A 156 4.53 15.36 -6.27
C ASN A 156 4.85 14.28 -5.26
N PRO A 157 6.10 13.75 -5.24
CA PRO A 157 6.49 12.78 -4.22
C PRO A 157 6.30 13.34 -2.81
N ARG A 158 5.85 12.47 -1.88
CA ARG A 158 5.74 12.85 -0.48
C ARG A 158 7.12 13.22 0.06
N GLY A 159 7.22 14.38 0.69
CA GLY A 159 8.49 14.91 1.20
C GLY A 159 9.29 15.77 0.23
N ALA A 160 8.85 15.88 -1.02
CA ALA A 160 9.50 16.75 -2.03
C ALA A 160 8.93 18.18 -2.03
N ARG A 161 8.12 18.52 -1.06
CA ARG A 161 7.53 19.87 -0.95
C ARG A 161 8.52 20.84 -0.33
N HIS A 162 8.70 21.94 -0.98
CA HIS A 162 9.54 23.05 -0.53
C HIS A 162 8.69 24.08 0.22
#